data_2d11743e29bba1fa426cecb4ac12b8d8
#
_entry.id   2d11743e29bba1fa426cecb4ac12b8d8
#
_cell.length_a   1.000
_cell.length_b   1.000
_cell.length_c   1.000
_cell.angle_alpha   90.00
_cell.angle_beta   90.00
_cell.angle_gamma   90.00
#
_symmetry.space_group_name_H-M   'P 1'
#
loop_
_entity.id
_entity.type
_entity.pdbx_description
1 polymer ?
#
loop_
_entity_poly.entity_id
_entity_poly.type
_entity_poly.pdbx_seq_one_letter_code
_entity_poly.pdbx_strand_id
1 'polypeptide(L)'
;AERNLLAENVPADHIFVTGNTVIDALHHTVRQDYVFPAEFSDLDFQSHRILLVTTHRRENLGEPMRHVYQALRQLAEEFPDIAVVFPVHRNPKVREVVRQELGDVPRVHLIDPLDYEPFANLMARSTLILTDSGGVQEEGPALGKPVLVLRETTERPEAVAAGTVKLIGTAEANVYEEARHLLTDDAAYRAMSEACNPYGDGQAARRIVEAIRCRYGFLDHGPERFEA
;
A
#
# COMPACT_ATOMS: atom_id res chain seq x y z
N ALA A 1 6.42 -17.67 -3.22
CA ALA A 1 6.07 -18.29 -4.54
C ALA A 1 6.97 -19.49 -4.87
N GLU A 2 8.32 -19.35 -4.91
CA GLU A 2 9.27 -20.43 -5.30
C GLU A 2 9.06 -21.73 -4.52
N ARG A 3 8.97 -21.66 -3.19
CA ARG A 3 8.74 -22.84 -2.32
C ARG A 3 7.49 -23.63 -2.72
N ASN A 4 6.41 -22.93 -3.14
CA ASN A 4 5.18 -23.59 -3.57
C ASN A 4 5.39 -24.33 -4.88
N LEU A 5 6.09 -23.72 -5.86
CA LEU A 5 6.41 -24.38 -7.14
C LEU A 5 7.28 -25.62 -6.94
N LEU A 6 8.30 -25.54 -6.07
CA LEU A 6 9.13 -26.70 -5.74
C LEU A 6 8.32 -27.81 -5.05
N ALA A 7 7.38 -27.47 -4.17
CA ALA A 7 6.47 -28.42 -3.53
C ALA A 7 5.50 -29.08 -4.53
N GLU A 8 5.20 -28.40 -5.62
CA GLU A 8 4.41 -28.92 -6.76
C GLU A 8 5.27 -29.68 -7.78
N ASN A 9 6.52 -29.98 -7.45
CA ASN A 9 7.50 -30.69 -8.27
C ASN A 9 7.87 -29.96 -9.59
N VAL A 10 7.78 -28.63 -9.63
CA VAL A 10 8.36 -27.85 -10.73
C VAL A 10 9.90 -27.94 -10.63
N PRO A 11 10.61 -28.31 -11.70
CA PRO A 11 12.08 -28.38 -11.67
C PRO A 11 12.70 -27.03 -11.32
N ALA A 12 13.72 -27.05 -10.45
CA ALA A 12 14.37 -25.83 -9.95
C ALA A 12 14.99 -24.97 -11.06
N ASP A 13 15.50 -25.60 -12.13
CA ASP A 13 16.05 -24.96 -13.33
C ASP A 13 15.00 -24.27 -14.23
N HIS A 14 13.72 -24.52 -13.95
CA HIS A 14 12.59 -23.82 -14.61
C HIS A 14 12.07 -22.62 -13.76
N ILE A 15 12.62 -22.39 -12.58
CA ILE A 15 12.15 -21.34 -11.67
C ILE A 15 13.16 -20.20 -11.61
N PHE A 16 12.73 -19.00 -12.01
CA PHE A 16 13.51 -17.77 -11.91
C PHE A 16 12.85 -16.84 -10.90
N VAL A 17 13.57 -16.47 -9.84
CA VAL A 17 13.11 -15.50 -8.84
C VAL A 17 13.51 -14.11 -9.32
N THR A 18 12.58 -13.38 -9.88
CA THR A 18 12.82 -12.11 -10.60
C THR A 18 12.43 -10.86 -9.81
N GLY A 19 11.61 -11.01 -8.78
CA GLY A 19 10.82 -9.93 -8.20
C GLY A 19 9.50 -9.73 -8.96
N ASN A 20 8.69 -8.80 -8.49
CA ASN A 20 7.37 -8.48 -9.06
C ASN A 20 7.45 -7.23 -9.94
N THR A 21 7.01 -7.33 -11.19
CA THR A 21 6.99 -6.22 -12.16
C THR A 21 6.08 -5.05 -11.76
N VAL A 22 5.20 -5.22 -10.77
CA VAL A 22 4.41 -4.10 -10.23
C VAL A 22 5.32 -3.03 -9.62
N ILE A 23 6.46 -3.43 -9.05
CA ILE A 23 7.43 -2.49 -8.47
C ILE A 23 8.18 -1.72 -9.58
N ASP A 24 8.53 -2.39 -10.70
CA ASP A 24 9.09 -1.71 -11.89
C ASP A 24 8.10 -0.65 -12.41
N ALA A 25 6.84 -1.04 -12.57
CA ALA A 25 5.79 -0.13 -13.05
C ALA A 25 5.60 1.05 -12.10
N LEU A 26 5.59 0.81 -10.79
CA LEU A 26 5.45 1.83 -9.77
C LEU A 26 6.57 2.87 -9.85
N HIS A 27 7.83 2.42 -9.89
CA HIS A 27 8.99 3.30 -9.99
C HIS A 27 9.01 4.12 -11.28
N HIS A 28 8.45 3.56 -12.38
CA HIS A 28 8.32 4.28 -13.64
C HIS A 28 7.19 5.32 -13.60
N THR A 29 6.13 5.06 -12.85
CA THR A 29 4.92 5.90 -12.80
C THR A 29 5.05 7.05 -11.81
N VAL A 30 5.73 6.83 -10.69
CA VAL A 30 5.91 7.86 -9.65
C VAL A 30 6.89 8.91 -10.10
N ARG A 31 6.50 10.19 -9.99
CA ARG A 31 7.32 11.35 -10.38
C ARG A 31 7.35 12.39 -9.26
N GLN A 32 8.51 12.98 -9.01
CA GLN A 32 8.67 14.03 -8.01
C GLN A 32 7.95 15.33 -8.39
N ASP A 33 7.86 15.61 -9.68
CA ASP A 33 7.24 16.79 -10.27
C ASP A 33 5.78 16.54 -10.71
N TYR A 34 5.14 15.45 -10.21
CA TYR A 34 3.78 15.13 -10.57
C TYR A 34 2.82 16.24 -10.14
N VAL A 35 2.03 16.71 -11.10
CA VAL A 35 0.96 17.70 -10.88
C VAL A 35 -0.36 16.98 -10.73
N PHE A 36 -0.94 17.08 -9.56
CA PHE A 36 -2.24 16.48 -9.30
C PHE A 36 -3.38 17.18 -10.04
N PRO A 37 -4.44 16.45 -10.43
CA PRO A 37 -5.65 17.05 -10.98
C PRO A 37 -6.30 18.08 -10.04
N ALA A 38 -7.15 18.93 -10.59
CA ALA A 38 -7.79 20.04 -9.86
C ALA A 38 -8.60 19.60 -8.63
N GLU A 39 -9.08 18.36 -8.57
CA GLU A 39 -9.76 17.77 -7.41
C GLU A 39 -8.90 17.69 -6.14
N PHE A 40 -7.57 17.85 -6.29
CA PHE A 40 -6.62 17.92 -5.19
C PHE A 40 -6.18 19.34 -4.83
N SER A 41 -6.79 20.39 -5.43
CA SER A 41 -6.39 21.77 -5.21
C SER A 41 -6.46 22.21 -3.75
N ASP A 42 -7.36 21.61 -2.97
CA ASP A 42 -7.56 21.91 -1.55
C ASP A 42 -6.65 21.10 -0.63
N LEU A 43 -5.80 20.21 -1.20
CA LEU A 43 -4.84 19.41 -0.47
C LEU A 43 -3.47 20.09 -0.45
N ASP A 44 -3.06 20.51 0.74
CA ASP A 44 -1.70 21.03 0.95
C ASP A 44 -0.76 19.90 1.40
N PHE A 45 -0.06 19.31 0.42
CA PHE A 45 0.93 18.26 0.65
C PHE A 45 2.21 18.74 1.38
N GLN A 46 2.38 20.05 1.56
CA GLN A 46 3.56 20.60 2.26
C GLN A 46 3.27 20.82 3.74
N SER A 47 2.04 21.24 4.07
CA SER A 47 1.65 21.56 5.45
C SER A 47 1.08 20.37 6.21
N HIS A 48 0.61 19.32 5.49
CA HIS A 48 -0.05 18.19 6.12
C HIS A 48 0.65 16.86 5.84
N ARG A 49 0.72 16.02 6.87
CA ARG A 49 1.00 14.60 6.73
C ARG A 49 -0.22 13.90 6.15
N ILE A 50 -0.06 13.17 5.05
CA ILE A 50 -1.17 12.54 4.35
C ILE A 50 -1.38 11.10 4.85
N LEU A 51 -2.59 10.82 5.34
CA LEU A 51 -3.07 9.46 5.58
C LEU A 51 -3.87 9.01 4.36
N LEU A 52 -3.32 8.09 3.59
CA LEU A 52 -4.04 7.49 2.45
C LEU A 52 -4.85 6.29 2.93
N VAL A 53 -6.15 6.29 2.65
CA VAL A 53 -7.06 5.23 3.08
C VAL A 53 -7.71 4.57 1.87
N THR A 54 -7.71 3.23 1.83
CA THR A 54 -8.49 2.47 0.85
C THR A 54 -9.21 1.32 1.53
N THR A 55 -10.53 1.26 1.38
CA THR A 55 -11.37 0.16 1.87
C THR A 55 -12.38 -0.24 0.80
N HIS A 56 -12.40 -1.51 0.43
CA HIS A 56 -13.29 -2.01 -0.62
C HIS A 56 -13.71 -3.47 -0.42
N ARG A 57 -13.12 -4.17 0.56
CA ARG A 57 -13.39 -5.59 0.79
C ARG A 57 -14.81 -5.80 1.32
N ARG A 58 -15.51 -6.79 0.75
CA ARG A 58 -16.89 -7.12 1.13
C ARG A 58 -17.00 -7.61 2.57
N GLU A 59 -15.96 -8.27 3.08
CA GLU A 59 -15.86 -8.76 4.44
C GLU A 59 -15.90 -7.66 5.51
N ASN A 60 -15.49 -6.44 5.14
CA ASN A 60 -15.44 -5.29 6.02
C ASN A 60 -16.74 -4.45 6.00
N LEU A 61 -17.73 -4.78 5.16
CA LEU A 61 -18.99 -4.03 5.06
C LEU A 61 -19.77 -4.05 6.39
N GLY A 62 -20.32 -2.89 6.77
CA GLY A 62 -21.11 -2.75 8.00
C GLY A 62 -20.29 -2.23 9.18
N GLU A 63 -20.44 -2.84 10.35
CA GLU A 63 -19.77 -2.40 11.57
C GLU A 63 -18.24 -2.36 11.49
N PRO A 64 -17.53 -3.33 10.85
CA PRO A 64 -16.08 -3.22 10.72
C PRO A 64 -15.62 -1.93 10.00
N MET A 65 -16.32 -1.52 8.94
CA MET A 65 -16.02 -0.24 8.26
C MET A 65 -16.29 0.97 9.16
N ARG A 66 -17.40 0.94 9.94
CA ARG A 66 -17.71 2.05 10.87
C ARG A 66 -16.59 2.23 11.89
N HIS A 67 -16.10 1.16 12.49
CA HIS A 67 -15.00 1.19 13.45
C HIS A 67 -13.75 1.83 12.84
N VAL A 68 -13.37 1.45 11.61
CA VAL A 68 -12.24 2.07 10.92
C VAL A 68 -12.45 3.57 10.73
N TYR A 69 -13.65 3.97 10.30
CA TYR A 69 -13.93 5.40 10.03
C TYR A 69 -14.03 6.23 11.32
N GLN A 70 -14.51 5.66 12.42
CA GLN A 70 -14.50 6.30 13.73
C GLN A 70 -13.06 6.52 14.22
N ALA A 71 -12.17 5.55 14.03
CA ALA A 71 -10.75 5.73 14.32
C ALA A 71 -10.09 6.84 13.46
N LEU A 72 -10.43 6.92 12.17
CA LEU A 72 -9.96 7.99 11.28
C LEU A 72 -10.45 9.37 11.72
N ARG A 73 -11.71 9.48 12.16
CA ARG A 73 -12.26 10.71 12.75
C ARG A 73 -11.44 11.14 13.96
N GLN A 74 -11.20 10.25 14.92
CA GLN A 74 -10.40 10.53 16.11
C GLN A 74 -8.99 11.00 15.75
N LEU A 75 -8.32 10.33 14.80
CA LEU A 75 -7.00 10.76 14.32
C LEU A 75 -7.02 12.16 13.70
N ALA A 76 -8.03 12.48 12.87
CA ALA A 76 -8.16 13.80 12.26
C ALA A 76 -8.47 14.90 13.30
N GLU A 77 -9.17 14.58 14.38
CA GLU A 77 -9.44 15.49 15.50
C GLU A 77 -8.22 15.71 16.38
N GLU A 78 -7.46 14.64 16.68
CA GLU A 78 -6.25 14.72 17.55
C GLU A 78 -5.08 15.39 16.85
N PHE A 79 -4.86 15.14 15.56
CA PHE A 79 -3.71 15.64 14.80
C PHE A 79 -4.12 16.71 13.79
N PRO A 80 -3.99 18.01 14.12
CA PRO A 80 -4.36 19.09 13.22
C PRO A 80 -3.49 19.20 11.97
N ASP A 81 -2.34 18.56 11.96
CA ASP A 81 -1.36 18.51 10.87
C ASP A 81 -1.55 17.32 9.94
N ILE A 82 -2.58 16.49 10.11
CA ILE A 82 -2.90 15.43 9.17
C ILE A 82 -4.07 15.80 8.25
N ALA A 83 -3.99 15.30 7.01
CA ALA A 83 -5.12 15.23 6.10
C ALA A 83 -5.35 13.77 5.68
N VAL A 84 -6.59 13.31 5.80
CA VAL A 84 -6.99 11.99 5.32
C VAL A 84 -7.44 12.11 3.88
N VAL A 85 -6.84 11.32 2.98
CA VAL A 85 -7.27 11.24 1.58
C VAL A 85 -7.83 9.84 1.33
N PHE A 86 -9.10 9.79 0.96
CA PHE A 86 -9.81 8.53 0.81
C PHE A 86 -10.50 8.44 -0.55
N PRO A 87 -9.88 7.77 -1.55
CA PRO A 87 -10.55 7.37 -2.78
C PRO A 87 -11.66 6.36 -2.47
N VAL A 88 -12.91 6.82 -2.44
CA VAL A 88 -14.06 6.03 -1.97
C VAL A 88 -14.58 5.12 -3.06
N HIS A 89 -14.61 3.83 -2.81
CA HIS A 89 -15.14 2.84 -3.73
C HIS A 89 -16.58 3.17 -4.17
N ARG A 90 -16.90 2.95 -5.47
CA ARG A 90 -18.21 3.33 -6.08
C ARG A 90 -19.42 2.59 -5.54
N ASN A 91 -19.24 1.57 -4.69
CA ASN A 91 -20.35 0.85 -4.08
C ASN A 91 -21.19 1.81 -3.21
N PRO A 92 -22.53 1.96 -3.47
CA PRO A 92 -23.38 2.87 -2.72
C PRO A 92 -23.37 2.62 -1.20
N LYS A 93 -23.28 1.36 -0.78
CA LYS A 93 -23.24 0.99 0.65
C LYS A 93 -21.96 1.50 1.34
N VAL A 94 -20.83 1.49 0.64
CA VAL A 94 -19.57 2.06 1.15
C VAL A 94 -19.71 3.57 1.24
N ARG A 95 -20.17 4.22 0.16
CA ARG A 95 -20.34 5.69 0.10
C ARG A 95 -21.27 6.22 1.18
N GLU A 96 -22.35 5.48 1.46
CA GLU A 96 -23.31 5.87 2.51
C GLU A 96 -22.63 5.88 3.89
N VAL A 97 -21.96 4.80 4.27
CA VAL A 97 -21.27 4.69 5.57
C VAL A 97 -20.14 5.72 5.67
N VAL A 98 -19.33 5.89 4.63
CA VAL A 98 -18.24 6.87 4.61
C VAL A 98 -18.79 8.29 4.85
N ARG A 99 -19.89 8.67 4.17
CA ARG A 99 -20.49 9.99 4.35
C ARG A 99 -21.06 10.20 5.75
N GLN A 100 -21.66 9.18 6.33
CA GLN A 100 -22.21 9.24 7.68
C GLN A 100 -21.12 9.45 8.73
N GLU A 101 -20.00 8.76 8.60
CA GLU A 101 -18.92 8.76 9.60
C GLU A 101 -17.88 9.87 9.37
N LEU A 102 -17.62 10.24 8.12
CA LEU A 102 -16.49 11.12 7.76
C LEU A 102 -16.88 12.37 6.95
N GLY A 103 -18.15 12.50 6.52
CA GLY A 103 -18.54 13.55 5.58
C GLY A 103 -18.47 14.98 6.15
N ASP A 104 -18.46 15.14 7.46
CA ASP A 104 -18.40 16.42 8.18
C ASP A 104 -17.04 16.66 8.88
N VAL A 105 -16.08 15.71 8.73
CA VAL A 105 -14.80 15.81 9.42
C VAL A 105 -13.85 16.73 8.66
N PRO A 106 -13.34 17.80 9.26
CA PRO A 106 -12.36 18.68 8.62
C PRO A 106 -11.10 17.91 8.20
N ARG A 107 -10.50 18.30 7.06
CA ARG A 107 -9.29 17.66 6.49
C ARG A 107 -9.45 16.19 6.09
N VAL A 108 -10.69 15.68 6.01
CA VAL A 108 -10.99 14.38 5.39
C VAL A 108 -11.50 14.65 3.98
N HIS A 109 -10.70 14.25 3.00
CA HIS A 109 -10.97 14.43 1.57
C HIS A 109 -11.50 13.13 0.98
N LEU A 110 -12.83 13.06 0.81
CA LEU A 110 -13.52 11.94 0.17
C LEU A 110 -13.57 12.20 -1.33
N ILE A 111 -12.78 11.45 -2.09
CA ILE A 111 -12.65 11.63 -3.54
C ILE A 111 -13.17 10.41 -4.30
N ASP A 112 -13.37 10.54 -5.59
CA ASP A 112 -13.67 9.40 -6.47
C ASP A 112 -12.45 8.48 -6.62
N PRO A 113 -12.64 7.19 -6.96
CA PRO A 113 -11.54 6.29 -7.25
C PRO A 113 -10.64 6.84 -8.36
N LEU A 114 -9.35 6.75 -8.14
CA LEU A 114 -8.32 7.25 -9.04
C LEU A 114 -7.86 6.18 -10.03
N ASP A 115 -7.40 6.61 -11.18
CA ASP A 115 -6.59 5.78 -12.07
C ASP A 115 -5.20 5.52 -11.46
N TYR A 116 -4.45 4.58 -12.04
CA TYR A 116 -3.20 4.10 -11.46
C TYR A 116 -2.15 5.21 -11.27
N GLU A 117 -1.93 6.06 -12.27
CA GLU A 117 -0.90 7.11 -12.20
C GLU A 117 -1.13 8.12 -11.07
N PRO A 118 -2.31 8.77 -10.93
CA PRO A 118 -2.57 9.66 -9.81
C PRO A 118 -2.56 8.92 -8.47
N PHE A 119 -3.02 7.66 -8.40
CA PHE A 119 -3.00 6.88 -7.18
C PHE A 119 -1.58 6.53 -6.73
N ALA A 120 -0.71 6.09 -7.62
CA ALA A 120 0.70 5.80 -7.33
C ALA A 120 1.45 7.04 -6.82
N ASN A 121 1.22 8.20 -7.43
CA ASN A 121 1.80 9.46 -6.99
C ASN A 121 1.22 9.94 -5.64
N LEU A 122 -0.05 9.66 -5.36
CA LEU A 122 -0.67 9.92 -4.06
C LEU A 122 -0.07 9.02 -2.97
N MET A 123 0.13 7.72 -3.24
CA MET A 123 0.87 6.83 -2.34
C MET A 123 2.27 7.36 -2.03
N ALA A 124 3.00 7.82 -3.05
CA ALA A 124 4.34 8.36 -2.88
C ALA A 124 4.37 9.65 -2.00
N ARG A 125 3.28 10.43 -2.00
CA ARG A 125 3.13 11.65 -1.16
C ARG A 125 2.53 11.36 0.21
N SER A 126 2.02 10.16 0.45
CA SER A 126 1.44 9.80 1.74
C SER A 126 2.52 9.59 2.81
N THR A 127 2.15 9.84 4.06
CA THR A 127 2.95 9.53 5.24
C THR A 127 2.65 8.11 5.71
N LEU A 128 1.39 7.75 5.77
CA LEU A 128 0.92 6.45 6.27
C LEU A 128 -0.21 5.97 5.38
N ILE A 129 -0.27 4.65 5.14
CA ILE A 129 -1.31 4.02 4.33
C ILE A 129 -2.10 3.04 5.19
N LEU A 130 -3.44 3.20 5.20
CA LEU A 130 -4.37 2.27 5.81
C LEU A 130 -5.17 1.59 4.69
N THR A 131 -5.09 0.26 4.58
CA THR A 131 -5.66 -0.42 3.41
C THR A 131 -6.15 -1.84 3.70
N ASP A 132 -7.15 -2.29 2.95
CA ASP A 132 -7.53 -3.70 2.84
C ASP A 132 -7.11 -4.33 1.50
N SER A 133 -6.38 -3.59 0.66
CA SER A 133 -5.91 -4.01 -0.67
C SER A 133 -4.64 -4.85 -0.61
N GLY A 134 -4.60 -5.99 -1.34
CA GLY A 134 -3.39 -6.80 -1.50
C GLY A 134 -2.29 -6.10 -2.30
N GLY A 135 -2.64 -5.39 -3.38
CA GLY A 135 -1.67 -4.68 -4.22
C GLY A 135 -0.95 -3.56 -3.46
N VAL A 136 -1.69 -2.78 -2.67
CA VAL A 136 -1.11 -1.69 -1.86
C VAL A 136 -0.12 -2.21 -0.81
N GLN A 137 -0.30 -3.45 -0.32
CA GLN A 137 0.66 -4.10 0.58
C GLN A 137 2.01 -4.41 -0.10
N GLU A 138 2.07 -4.45 -1.42
CA GLU A 138 3.30 -4.61 -2.20
C GLU A 138 3.90 -3.25 -2.59
N GLU A 139 3.04 -2.33 -3.03
CA GLU A 139 3.44 -1.04 -3.62
C GLU A 139 3.78 0.01 -2.57
N GLY A 140 3.01 0.11 -1.47
CA GLY A 140 3.27 1.08 -0.40
C GLY A 140 4.68 0.94 0.20
N PRO A 141 5.11 -0.27 0.61
CA PRO A 141 6.47 -0.51 1.09
C PRO A 141 7.57 -0.20 0.08
N ALA A 142 7.33 -0.41 -1.23
CA ALA A 142 8.30 -0.06 -2.27
C ALA A 142 8.58 1.45 -2.37
N LEU A 143 7.65 2.26 -1.84
CA LEU A 143 7.80 3.72 -1.73
C LEU A 143 8.28 4.16 -0.35
N GLY A 144 8.72 3.23 0.50
CA GLY A 144 9.12 3.53 1.88
C GLY A 144 7.96 4.03 2.75
N LYS A 145 6.73 3.56 2.51
CA LYS A 145 5.56 3.97 3.28
C LYS A 145 5.12 2.85 4.21
N PRO A 146 5.00 3.11 5.52
CA PRO A 146 4.37 2.17 6.44
C PRO A 146 2.93 1.87 6.01
N VAL A 147 2.54 0.59 6.05
CA VAL A 147 1.21 0.13 5.64
C VAL A 147 0.54 -0.60 6.80
N LEU A 148 -0.58 -0.06 7.25
CA LEU A 148 -1.47 -0.70 8.21
C LEU A 148 -2.59 -1.43 7.45
N VAL A 149 -2.67 -2.74 7.63
CA VAL A 149 -3.59 -3.59 6.89
C VAL A 149 -4.85 -3.83 7.72
N LEU A 150 -5.97 -3.34 7.21
CA LEU A 150 -7.30 -3.38 7.82
C LEU A 150 -7.95 -4.77 7.65
N ARG A 151 -7.23 -5.83 8.04
CA ARG A 151 -7.64 -7.22 7.91
C ARG A 151 -7.04 -8.07 9.04
N GLU A 152 -7.71 -9.17 9.38
CA GLU A 152 -7.20 -10.18 10.33
C GLU A 152 -6.17 -11.11 9.69
N THR A 153 -6.25 -11.32 8.37
CA THR A 153 -5.36 -12.19 7.61
C THR A 153 -4.94 -11.53 6.30
N THR A 154 -3.80 -11.95 5.76
CA THR A 154 -3.34 -11.49 4.45
C THR A 154 -2.81 -12.64 3.61
N GLU A 155 -2.96 -12.53 2.30
CA GLU A 155 -2.29 -13.35 1.30
C GLU A 155 -0.84 -12.88 1.00
N ARG A 156 -0.34 -11.95 1.80
CA ARG A 156 1.00 -11.33 1.70
C ARG A 156 1.82 -11.51 2.98
N PRO A 157 2.04 -12.77 3.45
CA PRO A 157 2.75 -13.04 4.69
C PRO A 157 4.20 -12.57 4.67
N GLU A 158 4.82 -12.48 3.48
CA GLU A 158 6.19 -12.02 3.31
C GLU A 158 6.38 -10.57 3.75
N ALA A 159 5.41 -9.69 3.46
CA ALA A 159 5.45 -8.28 3.87
C ALA A 159 5.35 -8.11 5.40
N VAL A 160 4.53 -8.96 6.04
CA VAL A 160 4.41 -8.99 7.50
C VAL A 160 5.72 -9.46 8.13
N ALA A 161 6.31 -10.54 7.58
CA ALA A 161 7.58 -11.09 8.06
C ALA A 161 8.75 -10.10 7.87
N ALA A 162 8.73 -9.33 6.79
CA ALA A 162 9.73 -8.28 6.53
C ALA A 162 9.52 -7.02 7.39
N GLY A 163 8.37 -6.89 8.07
CA GLY A 163 8.06 -5.72 8.88
C GLY A 163 7.63 -4.48 8.09
N THR A 164 7.37 -4.62 6.79
CA THR A 164 6.95 -3.51 5.91
C THR A 164 5.46 -3.18 6.03
N VAL A 165 4.66 -4.16 6.49
CA VAL A 165 3.24 -3.99 6.76
C VAL A 165 2.87 -4.58 8.12
N LYS A 166 1.80 -4.07 8.74
CA LYS A 166 1.25 -4.59 9.99
C LYS A 166 -0.24 -4.90 9.83
N LEU A 167 -0.64 -6.14 10.17
CA LEU A 167 -2.06 -6.50 10.26
C LEU A 167 -2.62 -5.94 11.56
N ILE A 168 -3.67 -5.13 11.48
CA ILE A 168 -4.28 -4.45 12.62
C ILE A 168 -5.77 -4.75 12.80
N GLY A 169 -6.36 -5.53 11.85
CA GLY A 169 -7.80 -5.77 11.85
C GLY A 169 -8.61 -4.50 11.59
N THR A 170 -9.85 -4.51 12.03
CA THR A 170 -10.81 -3.40 11.83
C THR A 170 -11.37 -2.86 13.14
N ALA A 171 -10.89 -3.32 14.30
CA ALA A 171 -11.34 -2.81 15.59
C ALA A 171 -10.88 -1.34 15.76
N GLU A 172 -11.80 -0.46 16.13
CA GLU A 172 -11.57 0.99 16.27
C GLU A 172 -10.32 1.31 17.08
N ALA A 173 -10.21 0.71 18.28
CA ALA A 173 -9.07 0.94 19.17
C ALA A 173 -7.74 0.55 18.53
N ASN A 174 -7.68 -0.60 17.83
CA ASN A 174 -6.46 -1.04 17.18
C ASN A 174 -6.07 -0.11 16.02
N VAL A 175 -7.04 0.29 15.20
CA VAL A 175 -6.78 1.19 14.05
C VAL A 175 -6.26 2.55 14.57
N TYR A 176 -6.90 3.09 15.59
CA TYR A 176 -6.49 4.35 16.19
C TYR A 176 -5.10 4.25 16.82
N GLU A 177 -4.87 3.30 17.73
CA GLU A 177 -3.62 3.20 18.48
C GLU A 177 -2.41 2.90 17.57
N GLU A 178 -2.57 2.02 16.58
CA GLU A 178 -1.49 1.67 15.66
C GLU A 178 -1.14 2.82 14.70
N ALA A 179 -2.14 3.53 14.20
CA ALA A 179 -1.88 4.71 13.39
C ALA A 179 -1.26 5.85 14.24
N ARG A 180 -1.80 6.09 15.43
CA ARG A 180 -1.27 7.06 16.38
C ARG A 180 0.18 6.76 16.75
N HIS A 181 0.50 5.48 17.02
CA HIS A 181 1.87 5.06 17.32
C HIS A 181 2.84 5.45 16.22
N LEU A 182 2.52 5.13 14.95
CA LEU A 182 3.37 5.50 13.80
C LEU A 182 3.41 7.02 13.54
N LEU A 183 2.41 7.77 13.96
CA LEU A 183 2.39 9.23 13.81
C LEU A 183 3.19 9.96 14.89
N THR A 184 3.46 9.31 16.04
CA THR A 184 4.09 9.92 17.22
C THR A 184 5.45 9.32 17.61
N ASP A 185 5.80 8.15 17.06
CA ASP A 185 7.06 7.45 17.31
C ASP A 185 7.88 7.33 16.02
N ASP A 186 8.85 8.22 15.86
CA ASP A 186 9.75 8.25 14.71
C ASP A 186 10.56 6.95 14.55
N ALA A 187 10.88 6.26 15.63
CA ALA A 187 11.65 5.02 15.56
C ALA A 187 10.77 3.89 15.01
N ALA A 188 9.53 3.77 15.48
CA ALA A 188 8.56 2.82 14.95
C ALA A 188 8.25 3.10 13.47
N TYR A 189 8.06 4.38 13.11
CA TYR A 189 7.85 4.78 11.72
C TYR A 189 9.01 4.36 10.83
N ARG A 190 10.27 4.69 11.21
CA ARG A 190 11.46 4.34 10.44
C ARG A 190 11.65 2.83 10.33
N ALA A 191 11.41 2.09 11.40
CA ALA A 191 11.52 0.64 11.37
C ALA A 191 10.66 -0.01 10.27
N MET A 192 9.47 0.55 9.99
CA MET A 192 8.61 0.07 8.91
C MET A 192 8.98 0.67 7.54
N SER A 193 9.27 1.97 7.49
CA SER A 193 9.51 2.68 6.21
C SER A 193 10.85 2.33 5.57
N GLU A 194 11.85 1.92 6.37
CA GLU A 194 13.19 1.54 5.92
C GLU A 194 13.35 0.01 5.80
N ALA A 195 12.32 -0.77 6.14
CA ALA A 195 12.33 -2.23 6.00
C ALA A 195 12.41 -2.64 4.52
N CYS A 196 13.15 -3.72 4.24
CA CYS A 196 13.36 -4.18 2.87
C CYS A 196 12.05 -4.72 2.27
N ASN A 197 11.67 -4.24 1.08
CA ASN A 197 10.48 -4.73 0.40
C ASN A 197 10.71 -6.12 -0.19
N PRO A 198 9.97 -7.17 0.25
CA PRO A 198 10.19 -8.53 -0.22
C PRO A 198 9.65 -8.80 -1.64
N TYR A 199 8.99 -7.84 -2.28
CA TYR A 199 8.32 -8.07 -3.57
C TYR A 199 9.15 -7.63 -4.77
N GLY A 200 10.13 -6.76 -4.62
CA GLY A 200 10.95 -6.34 -5.75
C GLY A 200 11.78 -5.10 -5.48
N ASP A 201 12.74 -4.88 -6.37
CA ASP A 201 13.69 -3.77 -6.39
C ASP A 201 13.59 -2.91 -7.66
N GLY A 202 12.53 -3.11 -8.45
CA GLY A 202 12.32 -2.40 -9.73
C GLY A 202 13.15 -2.95 -10.90
N GLN A 203 13.70 -4.18 -10.80
CA GLN A 203 14.48 -4.82 -11.84
C GLN A 203 13.87 -6.14 -12.34
N ALA A 204 12.62 -6.42 -11.98
CA ALA A 204 11.97 -7.68 -12.33
C ALA A 204 11.80 -7.83 -13.84
N ALA A 205 11.39 -6.80 -14.55
CA ALA A 205 11.23 -6.82 -16.01
C ALA A 205 12.55 -7.15 -16.73
N ARG A 206 13.67 -6.57 -16.30
CA ARG A 206 15.00 -6.88 -16.82
C ARG A 206 15.33 -8.36 -16.62
N ARG A 207 15.20 -8.86 -15.40
CA ARG A 207 15.46 -10.26 -15.06
C ARG A 207 14.59 -11.23 -15.85
N ILE A 208 13.31 -10.91 -16.08
CA ILE A 208 12.41 -11.72 -16.90
C ILE A 208 12.91 -11.79 -18.34
N VAL A 209 13.31 -10.67 -18.94
CA VAL A 209 13.85 -10.63 -20.31
C VAL A 209 15.15 -11.44 -20.39
N GLU A 210 16.04 -11.32 -19.43
CA GLU A 210 17.29 -12.12 -19.36
C GLU A 210 16.99 -13.61 -19.23
N ALA A 211 16.02 -14.02 -18.39
CA ALA A 211 15.60 -15.42 -18.26
C ALA A 211 15.09 -15.98 -19.59
N ILE A 212 14.24 -15.22 -20.30
CA ILE A 212 13.74 -15.61 -21.62
C ILE A 212 14.90 -15.75 -22.61
N ARG A 213 15.80 -14.77 -22.68
CA ARG A 213 16.95 -14.80 -23.59
C ARG A 213 17.87 -15.97 -23.31
N CYS A 214 18.14 -16.27 -22.04
CA CYS A 214 18.90 -17.44 -21.64
C CYS A 214 18.20 -18.74 -22.07
N ARG A 215 16.90 -18.87 -21.81
CA ARG A 215 16.12 -20.05 -22.16
C ARG A 215 16.12 -20.37 -23.65
N TYR A 216 16.19 -19.34 -24.51
CA TYR A 216 16.24 -19.47 -25.96
C TYR A 216 17.67 -19.42 -26.55
N GLY A 217 18.71 -19.49 -25.71
CA GLY A 217 20.11 -19.53 -26.16
C GLY A 217 20.68 -18.22 -26.69
N PHE A 218 20.07 -17.09 -26.36
CA PHE A 218 20.58 -15.74 -26.69
C PHE A 218 21.52 -15.19 -25.62
N LEU A 219 21.60 -15.82 -24.45
CA LEU A 219 22.52 -15.54 -23.36
C LEU A 219 23.03 -16.87 -22.78
N ASP A 220 24.30 -16.90 -22.40
CA ASP A 220 24.96 -18.08 -21.83
C ASP A 220 24.67 -18.28 -20.33
N HIS A 221 24.05 -17.29 -19.68
CA HIS A 221 23.70 -17.34 -18.26
C HIS A 221 22.29 -16.79 -18.01
N GLY A 222 21.65 -17.27 -16.96
CA GLY A 222 20.38 -16.75 -16.47
C GLY A 222 20.53 -15.40 -15.76
N PRO A 223 19.39 -14.76 -15.40
CA PRO A 223 19.40 -13.53 -14.65
C PRO A 223 19.94 -13.73 -13.24
N GLU A 224 20.48 -12.65 -12.67
CA GLU A 224 20.71 -12.57 -11.24
C GLU A 224 19.40 -12.83 -10.47
N ARG A 225 19.48 -13.65 -9.41
CA ARG A 225 18.33 -13.93 -8.55
C ARG A 225 17.97 -12.68 -7.74
N PHE A 226 16.68 -12.36 -7.66
CA PHE A 226 16.19 -11.37 -6.70
C PHE A 226 16.29 -11.95 -5.27
N GLU A 227 16.94 -11.20 -4.39
CA GLU A 227 17.02 -11.44 -2.94
C GLU A 227 16.42 -10.24 -2.22
N ALA A 228 15.50 -10.51 -1.24
CA ALA A 228 14.83 -9.50 -0.43
C ALA A 228 15.58 -9.26 0.88
#